data_f9b3000cf31613234fca3194384d8198
#
_entry.id   f9b3000cf31613234fca3194384d8198
#
_cell.length_a   1.000
_cell.length_b   1.000
_cell.length_c   1.000
_cell.angle_alpha   90.00
_cell.angle_beta   90.00
_cell.angle_gamma   90.00
#
_symmetry.space_group_name_H-M   'P 1'
#
loop_
_entity.id
_entity.type
_entity.pdbx_description
1 polymer ?
#
loop_
_entity_poly.entity_id
_entity_poly.type
_entity_poly.pdbx_seq_one_letter_code
_entity_poly.pdbx_strand_id
1 'polypeptide(L)'
;MLAVVRLILLGCFVVICGVIGLLICLLRPFHPNNTPIFAHWYGRMHRLLGVKLDIRVPQGLYEGGPYVYIANHQNTYDIFTLSRAMPPGTVSIGKKSLKWIPFFGQLYWLAGNILIDRKNTGRARGTIDQAAEAIRERQISVLLFPEGTRSYGRGLLPFKTGAFRTAIQADVSIVPICVSNLHGRIKLNRWNNGTVIIEMLEPVPVSGYSAENVRALTAHCHQLMQMKISELDHELAQGATEYGQ
;
A
#
# COMPACT_ATOMS: atom_id res chain seq x y z
N MET A 1 29.66 2.47 -6.74
CA MET A 1 29.74 1.02 -6.46
C MET A 1 28.51 0.51 -5.71
N LEU A 2 28.13 1.04 -4.52
CA LEU A 2 27.01 0.53 -3.71
C LEU A 2 25.68 0.50 -4.47
N ALA A 3 25.33 1.53 -5.25
CA ALA A 3 24.12 1.55 -6.06
C ALA A 3 24.04 0.38 -7.05
N VAL A 4 25.15 0.06 -7.73
CA VAL A 4 25.20 -1.05 -8.70
C VAL A 4 24.96 -2.37 -7.99
N VAL A 5 25.66 -2.60 -6.86
CA VAL A 5 25.45 -3.81 -6.04
C VAL A 5 23.99 -3.94 -5.59
N ARG A 6 23.40 -2.87 -5.09
CA ARG A 6 21.98 -2.86 -4.67
C ARG A 6 21.04 -3.17 -5.83
N LEU A 7 21.26 -2.59 -7.00
CA LEU A 7 20.41 -2.85 -8.17
C LEU A 7 20.53 -4.30 -8.64
N ILE A 8 21.73 -4.88 -8.66
CA ILE A 8 21.93 -6.29 -8.98
C ILE A 8 21.21 -7.18 -7.98
N LEU A 9 21.40 -6.94 -6.67
CA LEU A 9 20.76 -7.72 -5.62
C LEU A 9 19.23 -7.60 -5.65
N LEU A 10 18.69 -6.39 -5.91
CA LEU A 10 17.25 -6.19 -6.08
C LEU A 10 16.74 -6.92 -7.33
N GLY A 11 17.47 -6.88 -8.42
CA GLY A 11 17.12 -7.61 -9.66
C GLY A 11 17.09 -9.14 -9.43
N CYS A 12 18.14 -9.69 -8.83
CA CYS A 12 18.20 -11.10 -8.45
C CYS A 12 17.04 -11.48 -7.51
N PHE A 13 16.77 -10.63 -6.50
CA PHE A 13 15.67 -10.84 -5.58
C PHE A 13 14.31 -10.88 -6.30
N VAL A 14 14.03 -9.96 -7.23
CA VAL A 14 12.78 -9.94 -7.99
C VAL A 14 12.59 -11.24 -8.79
N VAL A 15 13.66 -11.72 -9.43
CA VAL A 15 13.63 -12.97 -10.19
C VAL A 15 13.39 -14.18 -9.27
N ILE A 16 14.16 -14.30 -8.19
CA ILE A 16 14.05 -15.40 -7.22
C ILE A 16 12.66 -15.41 -6.58
N CYS A 17 12.21 -14.26 -6.05
CA CYS A 17 10.88 -14.11 -5.50
C CYS A 17 9.78 -14.41 -6.53
N GLY A 18 9.98 -13.98 -7.78
CA GLY A 18 9.06 -14.27 -8.87
C GLY A 18 8.92 -15.77 -9.10
N VAL A 19 10.03 -16.51 -9.25
CA VAL A 19 10.02 -17.94 -9.48
C VAL A 19 9.41 -18.70 -8.30
N ILE A 20 9.91 -18.47 -7.07
CA ILE A 20 9.41 -19.18 -5.89
C ILE A 20 7.93 -18.82 -5.64
N GLY A 21 7.59 -17.52 -5.78
CA GLY A 21 6.22 -17.07 -5.60
C GLY A 21 5.26 -17.66 -6.62
N LEU A 22 5.68 -17.80 -7.88
CA LEU A 22 4.88 -18.48 -8.92
C LEU A 22 4.65 -19.95 -8.57
N LEU A 23 5.67 -20.67 -8.12
CA LEU A 23 5.52 -22.06 -7.67
C LEU A 23 4.52 -22.18 -6.50
N ILE A 24 4.62 -21.28 -5.50
CA ILE A 24 3.65 -21.22 -4.40
C ILE A 24 2.24 -20.94 -4.91
N CYS A 25 2.08 -20.00 -5.83
CA CYS A 25 0.78 -19.63 -6.39
C CYS A 25 0.18 -20.73 -7.28
N LEU A 26 1.00 -21.56 -7.93
CA LEU A 26 0.51 -22.72 -8.67
C LEU A 26 -0.11 -23.79 -7.74
N LEU A 27 0.43 -23.94 -6.53
CA LEU A 27 -0.10 -24.87 -5.53
C LEU A 27 -1.34 -24.32 -4.82
N ARG A 28 -1.45 -22.99 -4.66
CA ARG A 28 -2.58 -22.32 -4.01
C ARG A 28 -2.92 -20.98 -4.70
N PRO A 29 -3.48 -21.03 -5.93
CA PRO A 29 -3.77 -19.81 -6.69
C PRO A 29 -4.82 -18.95 -5.99
N PHE A 30 -4.64 -17.64 -6.08
CA PHE A 30 -5.55 -16.62 -5.54
C PHE A 30 -5.85 -16.73 -4.03
N HIS A 31 -4.99 -17.41 -3.27
CA HIS A 31 -5.16 -17.53 -1.82
C HIS A 31 -4.96 -16.14 -1.14
N PRO A 32 -5.83 -15.72 -0.19
CA PRO A 32 -5.82 -14.37 0.36
C PRO A 32 -4.51 -13.97 1.06
N ASN A 33 -3.77 -14.95 1.60
CA ASN A 33 -2.48 -14.71 2.25
C ASN A 33 -1.28 -14.70 1.30
N ASN A 34 -1.44 -14.96 0.00
CA ASN A 34 -0.32 -14.88 -0.94
C ASN A 34 0.22 -13.45 -1.03
N THR A 35 -0.67 -12.47 -1.23
CA THR A 35 -0.28 -11.05 -1.34
C THR A 35 0.49 -10.56 -0.11
N PRO A 36 0.03 -10.73 1.15
CA PRO A 36 0.80 -10.33 2.33
C PRO A 36 2.17 -11.02 2.43
N ILE A 37 2.26 -12.32 2.13
CA ILE A 37 3.53 -13.05 2.16
C ILE A 37 4.54 -12.41 1.20
N PHE A 38 4.16 -12.22 -0.06
CA PHE A 38 5.06 -11.62 -1.05
C PHE A 38 5.33 -10.15 -0.77
N ALA A 39 4.32 -9.40 -0.32
CA ALA A 39 4.50 -8.01 0.13
C ALA A 39 5.56 -7.93 1.24
N HIS A 40 5.50 -8.81 2.23
CA HIS A 40 6.49 -8.85 3.31
C HIS A 40 7.88 -9.26 2.82
N TRP A 41 8.00 -10.12 1.79
CA TRP A 41 9.31 -10.43 1.18
C TRP A 41 9.89 -9.18 0.51
N TYR A 42 9.10 -8.50 -0.33
CA TYR A 42 9.51 -7.24 -0.96
C TYR A 42 9.82 -6.17 0.10
N GLY A 43 9.00 -6.09 1.12
CA GLY A 43 9.17 -5.17 2.24
C GLY A 43 10.48 -5.37 3.00
N ARG A 44 11.02 -6.60 3.12
CA ARG A 44 12.33 -6.84 3.74
C ARG A 44 13.49 -6.16 3.03
N MET A 45 13.33 -5.82 1.76
CA MET A 45 14.35 -5.12 0.97
C MET A 45 14.59 -3.67 1.41
N HIS A 46 13.75 -3.10 2.30
CA HIS A 46 14.06 -1.81 2.94
C HIS A 46 15.44 -1.81 3.61
N ARG A 47 15.85 -2.96 4.17
CA ARG A 47 17.17 -3.12 4.83
C ARG A 47 18.32 -2.98 3.82
N LEU A 48 18.16 -3.58 2.63
CA LEU A 48 19.14 -3.45 1.55
C LEU A 48 19.24 -2.00 1.07
N LEU A 49 18.13 -1.25 1.12
CA LEU A 49 18.11 0.18 0.80
C LEU A 49 18.67 1.05 1.94
N GLY A 50 19.01 0.48 3.10
CA GLY A 50 19.49 1.23 4.26
C GLY A 50 18.41 2.08 4.93
N VAL A 51 17.15 1.64 4.86
CA VAL A 51 16.00 2.31 5.48
C VAL A 51 15.60 1.55 6.74
N LYS A 52 15.39 2.24 7.85
CA LYS A 52 14.71 1.71 9.03
C LYS A 52 13.21 1.94 8.87
N LEU A 53 12.40 0.96 9.27
CA LEU A 53 10.94 1.12 9.33
C LEU A 53 10.49 1.11 10.78
N ASP A 54 9.70 2.11 11.13
CA ASP A 54 8.89 2.17 12.34
C ASP A 54 7.43 1.96 11.92
N ILE A 55 6.87 0.80 12.28
CA ILE A 55 5.52 0.40 11.87
C ILE A 55 4.64 0.39 13.10
N ARG A 56 3.61 1.23 13.11
CA ARG A 56 2.67 1.41 14.21
C ARG A 56 1.29 0.95 13.77
N VAL A 57 0.71 0.05 14.54
CA VAL A 57 -0.60 -0.56 14.26
C VAL A 57 -1.45 -0.47 15.52
N PRO A 58 -2.71 -0.01 15.44
CA PRO A 58 -3.64 -0.03 16.54
C PRO A 58 -3.82 -1.44 17.10
N GLN A 59 -3.98 -1.54 18.42
CA GLN A 59 -4.20 -2.83 19.08
C GLN A 59 -5.49 -3.47 18.57
N GLY A 60 -5.47 -4.76 18.27
CA GLY A 60 -6.64 -5.50 17.82
C GLY A 60 -7.07 -5.24 16.38
N LEU A 61 -6.39 -4.36 15.63
CA LEU A 61 -6.80 -4.02 14.26
C LEU A 61 -6.91 -5.27 13.36
N TYR A 62 -5.99 -6.22 13.49
CA TYR A 62 -5.97 -7.41 12.61
C TYR A 62 -6.97 -8.50 13.04
N GLU A 63 -7.59 -8.35 14.21
CA GLU A 63 -8.63 -9.26 14.73
C GLU A 63 -10.02 -8.86 14.20
N GLY A 64 -10.14 -7.60 13.76
CA GLY A 64 -11.34 -7.08 13.09
C GLY A 64 -11.27 -7.25 11.57
N GLY A 65 -12.12 -6.56 10.87
CA GLY A 65 -12.17 -6.57 9.39
C GLY A 65 -13.23 -7.52 8.84
N PRO A 66 -13.33 -7.64 7.51
CA PRO A 66 -12.44 -7.02 6.51
C PRO A 66 -12.52 -5.50 6.45
N TYR A 67 -11.48 -4.88 5.84
CA TYR A 67 -11.32 -3.43 5.73
C TYR A 67 -10.99 -2.98 4.30
N VAL A 68 -11.28 -1.71 4.01
CA VAL A 68 -10.64 -1.00 2.91
C VAL A 68 -9.47 -0.19 3.47
N TYR A 69 -8.24 -0.65 3.25
CA TYR A 69 -7.04 0.11 3.58
C TYR A 69 -6.77 1.15 2.51
N ILE A 70 -6.47 2.38 2.93
CA ILE A 70 -6.05 3.46 2.03
C ILE A 70 -4.67 3.96 2.47
N ALA A 71 -3.76 4.17 1.51
CA ALA A 71 -2.41 4.65 1.81
C ALA A 71 -2.01 5.80 0.88
N ASN A 72 -1.16 6.71 1.35
CA ASN A 72 -0.51 7.69 0.49
C ASN A 72 0.54 7.02 -0.40
N HIS A 73 0.65 7.47 -1.64
CA HIS A 73 1.50 6.85 -2.65
C HIS A 73 2.60 7.81 -3.09
N GLN A 74 3.83 7.58 -2.69
CA GLN A 74 4.90 8.54 -2.89
C GLN A 74 5.75 8.26 -4.12
N ASN A 75 6.31 7.06 -4.25
CA ASN A 75 7.22 6.73 -5.33
C ASN A 75 7.40 5.21 -5.51
N THR A 76 8.41 4.78 -6.26
CA THR A 76 8.66 3.37 -6.54
C THR A 76 9.15 2.60 -5.30
N TYR A 77 9.76 3.29 -4.33
CA TYR A 77 10.27 2.65 -3.12
C TYR A 77 9.17 2.20 -2.15
N ASP A 78 7.91 2.65 -2.34
CA ASP A 78 6.77 2.18 -1.55
C ASP A 78 6.63 0.65 -1.59
N ILE A 79 7.06 0.01 -2.69
CA ILE A 79 7.09 -1.45 -2.80
C ILE A 79 8.04 -2.11 -1.80
N PHE A 80 9.06 -1.39 -1.31
CA PHE A 80 10.06 -1.89 -0.37
C PHE A 80 9.85 -1.35 1.05
N THR A 81 8.98 -0.37 1.24
CA THR A 81 8.68 0.23 2.54
C THR A 81 7.28 -0.13 3.00
N LEU A 82 6.25 0.41 2.34
CA LEU A 82 4.85 0.19 2.70
C LEU A 82 4.46 -1.29 2.64
N SER A 83 5.01 -2.07 1.68
CA SER A 83 4.70 -3.51 1.58
C SER A 83 5.08 -4.29 2.84
N ARG A 84 6.01 -3.78 3.69
CA ARG A 84 6.34 -4.42 4.96
C ARG A 84 5.20 -4.31 5.98
N ALA A 85 4.34 -3.33 5.84
CA ALA A 85 3.16 -3.09 6.67
C ALA A 85 1.87 -3.70 6.10
N MET A 86 1.95 -4.55 5.05
CA MET A 86 0.77 -5.15 4.43
C MET A 86 0.00 -6.01 5.44
N PRO A 87 -1.29 -5.71 5.70
CA PRO A 87 -2.08 -6.48 6.66
C PRO A 87 -2.38 -7.91 6.18
N PRO A 88 -2.59 -8.87 7.08
CA PRO A 88 -3.01 -10.22 6.71
C PRO A 88 -4.34 -10.21 5.96
N GLY A 89 -4.56 -11.22 5.10
CA GLY A 89 -5.81 -11.35 4.33
C GLY A 89 -6.11 -10.20 3.37
N THR A 90 -5.09 -9.39 3.01
CA THR A 90 -5.27 -8.19 2.19
C THR A 90 -4.71 -8.37 0.79
N VAL A 91 -5.50 -7.98 -0.22
CA VAL A 91 -5.03 -7.88 -1.61
C VAL A 91 -4.93 -6.42 -2.03
N SER A 92 -4.12 -6.12 -3.02
CA SER A 92 -4.00 -4.75 -3.53
C SER A 92 -4.71 -4.57 -4.86
N ILE A 93 -5.12 -3.33 -5.17
CA ILE A 93 -5.69 -2.98 -6.46
C ILE A 93 -4.63 -2.24 -7.28
N GLY A 94 -4.17 -2.88 -8.34
CA GLY A 94 -3.12 -2.38 -9.23
C GLY A 94 -3.58 -2.11 -10.66
N LYS A 95 -2.73 -1.40 -11.42
CA LYS A 95 -2.99 -1.11 -12.83
C LYS A 95 -2.89 -2.38 -13.67
N LYS A 96 -3.82 -2.59 -14.61
CA LYS A 96 -3.84 -3.76 -15.51
C LYS A 96 -2.53 -4.01 -16.25
N SER A 97 -1.77 -2.95 -16.57
CA SER A 97 -0.47 -3.11 -17.24
C SER A 97 0.60 -3.76 -16.37
N LEU A 98 0.42 -3.85 -15.04
CA LEU A 98 1.37 -4.53 -14.16
C LEU A 98 1.56 -6.00 -14.52
N LYS A 99 0.51 -6.68 -15.04
CA LYS A 99 0.57 -8.09 -15.43
C LYS A 99 1.64 -8.41 -16.48
N TRP A 100 2.11 -7.40 -17.21
CA TRP A 100 3.10 -7.56 -18.26
C TRP A 100 4.56 -7.40 -17.78
N ILE A 101 4.77 -7.02 -16.50
CA ILE A 101 6.12 -6.96 -15.93
C ILE A 101 6.60 -8.40 -15.68
N PRO A 102 7.71 -8.84 -16.31
CA PRO A 102 8.19 -10.21 -16.17
C PRO A 102 8.39 -10.60 -14.70
N PHE A 103 8.03 -11.81 -14.34
CA PHE A 103 8.05 -12.40 -12.99
C PHE A 103 7.16 -11.71 -11.97
N PHE A 104 7.24 -10.38 -11.86
CA PHE A 104 6.44 -9.60 -10.91
C PHE A 104 4.95 -9.59 -11.28
N GLY A 105 4.63 -9.36 -12.55
CA GLY A 105 3.24 -9.17 -12.97
C GLY A 105 2.41 -10.44 -12.87
N GLN A 106 2.98 -11.59 -13.27
CA GLN A 106 2.35 -12.88 -13.17
C GLN A 106 2.14 -13.27 -11.69
N LEU A 107 3.17 -13.06 -10.85
CA LEU A 107 3.07 -13.25 -9.41
C LEU A 107 1.99 -12.35 -8.80
N TYR A 108 1.98 -11.06 -9.16
CA TYR A 108 1.00 -10.10 -8.66
C TYR A 108 -0.44 -10.54 -8.94
N TRP A 109 -0.72 -11.03 -10.15
CA TRP A 109 -2.04 -11.51 -10.53
C TRP A 109 -2.41 -12.83 -9.83
N LEU A 110 -1.53 -13.84 -9.87
CA LEU A 110 -1.77 -15.15 -9.25
C LEU A 110 -1.84 -15.10 -7.72
N ALA A 111 -1.24 -14.08 -7.10
CA ALA A 111 -1.37 -13.82 -5.67
C ALA A 111 -2.79 -13.36 -5.26
N GLY A 112 -3.67 -13.07 -6.23
CA GLY A 112 -5.06 -12.66 -5.97
C GLY A 112 -5.29 -11.16 -5.99
N ASN A 113 -4.29 -10.37 -6.40
CA ASN A 113 -4.46 -8.92 -6.52
C ASN A 113 -5.42 -8.55 -7.66
N ILE A 114 -6.18 -7.50 -7.48
CA ILE A 114 -7.18 -7.02 -8.44
C ILE A 114 -6.53 -6.07 -9.45
N LEU A 115 -6.73 -6.32 -10.74
CA LEU A 115 -6.17 -5.52 -11.81
C LEU A 115 -7.23 -4.61 -12.44
N ILE A 116 -7.01 -3.29 -12.40
CA ILE A 116 -7.94 -2.26 -12.90
C ILE A 116 -7.43 -1.58 -14.17
N ASP A 117 -8.34 -1.36 -15.12
CA ASP A 117 -8.13 -0.47 -16.27
C ASP A 117 -8.58 0.95 -15.92
N ARG A 118 -7.61 1.80 -15.53
CA ARG A 118 -7.88 3.19 -15.10
C ARG A 118 -8.23 4.16 -16.25
N LYS A 119 -8.07 3.73 -17.51
CA LYS A 119 -8.35 4.58 -18.68
C LYS A 119 -9.83 4.59 -19.08
N ASN A 120 -10.59 3.58 -18.68
CA ASN A 120 -11.99 3.43 -19.02
C ASN A 120 -12.87 3.62 -17.78
N THR A 121 -13.59 4.74 -17.71
CA THR A 121 -14.46 5.10 -16.57
C THR A 121 -15.61 4.12 -16.34
N GLY A 122 -16.17 3.53 -17.41
CA GLY A 122 -17.19 2.47 -17.28
C GLY A 122 -16.63 1.19 -16.65
N ARG A 123 -15.39 0.82 -17.00
CA ARG A 123 -14.70 -0.33 -16.40
C ARG A 123 -14.20 -0.04 -14.98
N ALA A 124 -13.95 1.24 -14.65
CA ALA A 124 -13.59 1.62 -13.27
C ALA A 124 -14.74 1.37 -12.29
N ARG A 125 -16.00 1.59 -12.73
CA ARG A 125 -17.20 1.26 -11.94
C ARG A 125 -17.29 -0.25 -11.69
N GLY A 126 -17.14 -1.08 -12.71
CA GLY A 126 -17.10 -2.55 -12.56
C GLY A 126 -15.97 -3.05 -11.65
N THR A 127 -14.86 -2.31 -11.51
CA THR A 127 -13.79 -2.69 -10.56
C THR A 127 -14.15 -2.35 -9.11
N ILE A 128 -14.90 -1.27 -8.88
CA ILE A 128 -15.45 -0.97 -7.54
C ILE A 128 -16.38 -2.11 -7.12
N ASP A 129 -17.28 -2.53 -8.02
CA ASP A 129 -18.21 -3.61 -7.78
C ASP A 129 -17.49 -4.94 -7.49
N GLN A 130 -16.51 -5.30 -8.32
CA GLN A 130 -15.67 -6.49 -8.11
C GLN A 130 -14.90 -6.46 -6.79
N ALA A 131 -14.37 -5.31 -6.40
CA ALA A 131 -13.66 -5.17 -5.14
C ALA A 131 -14.60 -5.31 -3.94
N ALA A 132 -15.77 -4.69 -3.99
CA ALA A 132 -16.78 -4.79 -2.95
C ALA A 132 -17.33 -6.22 -2.82
N GLU A 133 -17.58 -6.90 -3.93
CA GLU A 133 -17.98 -8.30 -3.98
C GLU A 133 -16.90 -9.22 -3.37
N ALA A 134 -15.64 -9.03 -3.77
CA ALA A 134 -14.53 -9.81 -3.23
C ALA A 134 -14.36 -9.63 -1.71
N ILE A 135 -14.58 -8.42 -1.19
CA ILE A 135 -14.56 -8.15 0.25
C ILE A 135 -15.66 -8.96 0.95
N ARG A 136 -16.90 -8.88 0.44
CA ARG A 136 -18.06 -9.55 1.06
C ARG A 136 -17.98 -11.07 0.98
N GLU A 137 -17.69 -11.62 -0.22
CA GLU A 137 -17.76 -13.06 -0.45
C GLU A 137 -16.53 -13.81 0.04
N ARG A 138 -15.36 -13.18 -0.12
CA ARG A 138 -14.09 -13.84 0.24
C ARG A 138 -13.56 -13.42 1.61
N GLN A 139 -14.24 -12.51 2.29
CA GLN A 139 -13.82 -11.96 3.59
C GLN A 139 -12.36 -11.48 3.58
N ILE A 140 -11.97 -10.80 2.50
CA ILE A 140 -10.63 -10.24 2.32
C ILE A 140 -10.66 -8.73 2.44
N SER A 141 -9.57 -8.15 2.90
CA SER A 141 -9.34 -6.71 2.86
C SER A 141 -8.73 -6.29 1.53
N VAL A 142 -8.90 -5.03 1.15
CA VAL A 142 -8.27 -4.46 -0.04
C VAL A 142 -7.44 -3.23 0.30
N LEU A 143 -6.26 -3.11 -0.29
CA LEU A 143 -5.42 -1.92 -0.20
C LEU A 143 -5.49 -1.11 -1.49
N LEU A 144 -5.80 0.18 -1.36
CA LEU A 144 -5.86 1.14 -2.46
C LEU A 144 -5.03 2.38 -2.17
N PHE A 145 -4.58 3.02 -3.24
CA PHE A 145 -3.99 4.36 -3.21
C PHE A 145 -5.03 5.35 -3.76
N PRO A 146 -5.74 6.10 -2.90
CA PRO A 146 -6.86 6.94 -3.34
C PRO A 146 -6.42 8.11 -4.23
N GLU A 147 -5.17 8.53 -4.17
CA GLU A 147 -4.57 9.51 -5.09
C GLU A 147 -4.60 9.03 -6.56
N GLY A 148 -4.58 7.71 -6.79
CA GLY A 148 -4.59 7.10 -8.12
C GLY A 148 -3.29 7.28 -8.92
N THR A 149 -2.30 7.97 -8.39
CA THR A 149 -0.96 8.16 -8.94
C THR A 149 0.05 8.39 -7.82
N ARG A 150 1.35 8.35 -8.14
CA ARG A 150 2.43 8.68 -7.22
C ARG A 150 2.58 10.19 -7.08
N SER A 151 2.83 10.66 -5.86
CA SER A 151 2.97 12.10 -5.58
C SER A 151 4.34 12.67 -5.97
N TYR A 152 5.39 11.87 -5.91
CA TYR A 152 6.77 12.30 -6.23
C TYR A 152 7.18 13.60 -5.52
N GLY A 153 6.88 13.71 -4.21
CA GLY A 153 7.26 14.86 -3.39
C GLY A 153 6.30 16.04 -3.42
N ARG A 154 5.14 15.91 -4.10
CA ARG A 154 4.11 16.96 -4.13
C ARG A 154 3.18 16.96 -2.90
N GLY A 155 3.56 16.23 -1.84
CA GLY A 155 2.70 16.03 -0.68
C GLY A 155 1.57 15.04 -0.95
N LEU A 156 0.54 15.05 -0.12
CA LEU A 156 -0.66 14.23 -0.29
C LEU A 156 -1.53 14.81 -1.41
N LEU A 157 -1.75 14.04 -2.48
CA LEU A 157 -2.57 14.48 -3.60
C LEU A 157 -4.07 14.35 -3.30
N PRO A 158 -4.94 15.06 -4.05
CA PRO A 158 -6.39 14.92 -3.91
C PRO A 158 -6.85 13.47 -4.12
N PHE A 159 -7.78 13.03 -3.28
CA PHE A 159 -8.31 11.67 -3.32
C PHE A 159 -9.44 11.51 -4.35
N LYS A 160 -9.41 10.38 -5.06
CA LYS A 160 -10.51 9.88 -5.88
C LYS A 160 -11.47 9.10 -5.00
N THR A 161 -12.76 9.15 -5.32
CA THR A 161 -13.82 8.53 -4.52
C THR A 161 -13.89 7.00 -4.63
N GLY A 162 -13.08 6.36 -5.48
CA GLY A 162 -13.19 4.92 -5.77
C GLY A 162 -13.06 4.02 -4.54
N ALA A 163 -12.02 4.23 -3.71
CA ALA A 163 -11.81 3.46 -2.48
C ALA A 163 -12.98 3.61 -1.49
N PHE A 164 -13.49 4.83 -1.37
CA PHE A 164 -14.59 5.17 -0.47
C PHE A 164 -15.91 4.56 -0.92
N ARG A 165 -16.19 4.56 -2.22
CA ARG A 165 -17.33 3.86 -2.81
C ARG A 165 -17.24 2.34 -2.59
N THR A 166 -16.05 1.76 -2.73
CA THR A 166 -15.83 0.33 -2.44
C THR A 166 -16.16 0.02 -0.98
N ALA A 167 -15.70 0.85 -0.04
CA ALA A 167 -15.94 0.65 1.38
C ALA A 167 -17.45 0.76 1.74
N ILE A 168 -18.13 1.80 1.22
CA ILE A 168 -19.57 1.99 1.42
C ILE A 168 -20.35 0.80 0.82
N GLN A 169 -20.01 0.38 -0.40
CA GLN A 169 -20.71 -0.72 -1.09
C GLN A 169 -20.45 -2.07 -0.42
N ALA A 170 -19.28 -2.28 0.17
CA ALA A 170 -18.94 -3.48 0.91
C ALA A 170 -19.44 -3.46 2.37
N ASP A 171 -19.89 -2.31 2.86
CA ASP A 171 -20.26 -2.04 4.25
C ASP A 171 -19.12 -2.39 5.23
N VAL A 172 -17.89 -1.92 4.92
CA VAL A 172 -16.71 -2.13 5.75
C VAL A 172 -16.00 -0.83 6.06
N SER A 173 -15.38 -0.74 7.22
CA SER A 173 -14.65 0.45 7.64
C SER A 173 -13.40 0.69 6.77
N ILE A 174 -12.97 1.95 6.72
CA ILE A 174 -11.74 2.38 6.06
C ILE A 174 -10.64 2.50 7.11
N VAL A 175 -9.46 1.93 6.81
CA VAL A 175 -8.28 2.09 7.66
C VAL A 175 -7.23 2.90 6.89
N PRO A 176 -6.96 4.15 7.30
CA PRO A 176 -5.89 4.93 6.71
C PRO A 176 -4.51 4.41 7.15
N ILE A 177 -3.58 4.28 6.19
CA ILE A 177 -2.17 3.98 6.42
C ILE A 177 -1.37 5.21 6.01
N CYS A 178 -0.76 5.87 6.98
CA CYS A 178 0.02 7.09 6.79
C CYS A 178 1.50 6.76 6.76
N VAL A 179 2.17 7.12 5.68
CA VAL A 179 3.61 6.96 5.50
C VAL A 179 4.27 8.32 5.51
N SER A 180 5.25 8.52 6.38
CA SER A 180 6.05 9.74 6.45
C SER A 180 6.78 10.01 5.12
N ASN A 181 7.22 11.24 4.88
CA ASN A 181 7.83 11.61 3.62
C ASN A 181 9.09 10.78 3.32
N LEU A 182 9.06 10.12 2.16
CA LEU A 182 10.10 9.26 1.63
C LEU A 182 10.81 9.89 0.41
N HIS A 183 10.21 10.94 -0.18
CA HIS A 183 10.72 11.52 -1.42
C HIS A 183 12.10 12.15 -1.24
N GLY A 184 13.04 11.81 -2.13
CA GLY A 184 14.41 12.31 -2.08
C GLY A 184 15.29 11.77 -0.95
N ARG A 185 14.72 11.00 -0.01
CA ARG A 185 15.48 10.46 1.14
C ARG A 185 16.32 9.24 0.76
N ILE A 186 15.83 8.33 -0.09
CA ILE A 186 16.56 7.13 -0.48
C ILE A 186 17.56 7.46 -1.59
N LYS A 187 18.85 7.33 -1.28
CA LYS A 187 19.97 7.44 -2.21
C LYS A 187 20.71 6.10 -2.26
N LEU A 188 20.76 5.47 -3.44
CA LEU A 188 21.30 4.12 -3.58
C LEU A 188 22.79 4.00 -3.22
N ASN A 189 23.55 5.09 -3.29
CA ASN A 189 24.97 5.14 -2.88
C ASN A 189 25.18 5.49 -1.39
N ARG A 190 24.12 5.68 -0.62
CA ARG A 190 24.21 5.97 0.82
C ARG A 190 23.87 4.72 1.63
N TRP A 191 24.68 4.38 2.61
CA TRP A 191 24.46 3.21 3.47
C TRP A 191 23.21 3.35 4.36
N ASN A 192 23.07 4.51 4.99
CA ASN A 192 21.93 4.81 5.87
C ASN A 192 21.04 5.88 5.22
N ASN A 193 19.81 5.52 4.91
CA ASN A 193 18.82 6.40 4.31
C ASN A 193 17.76 6.88 5.34
N GLY A 194 18.02 6.65 6.63
CA GLY A 194 17.16 7.12 7.73
C GLY A 194 15.97 6.22 8.00
N THR A 195 15.02 6.79 8.73
CA THR A 195 13.81 6.09 9.18
C THR A 195 12.60 6.55 8.37
N VAL A 196 11.68 5.63 8.10
CA VAL A 196 10.34 5.88 7.57
C VAL A 196 9.34 5.36 8.59
N ILE A 197 8.42 6.21 9.02
CA ILE A 197 7.33 5.83 9.91
C ILE A 197 6.13 5.46 9.06
N ILE A 198 5.51 4.34 9.38
CA ILE A 198 4.27 3.85 8.77
C ILE A 198 3.29 3.64 9.90
N GLU A 199 2.22 4.44 9.94
CA GLU A 199 1.21 4.36 10.99
C GLU A 199 -0.15 4.06 10.39
N MET A 200 -0.80 3.01 10.91
CA MET A 200 -2.19 2.73 10.62
C MET A 200 -3.04 3.47 11.64
N LEU A 201 -4.09 4.11 11.16
CA LEU A 201 -5.04 4.81 12.04
C LEU A 201 -6.18 3.87 12.44
N GLU A 202 -6.97 4.29 13.44
CA GLU A 202 -8.20 3.60 13.81
C GLU A 202 -9.16 3.51 12.63
N PRO A 203 -9.96 2.44 12.55
CA PRO A 203 -10.95 2.27 11.50
C PRO A 203 -11.97 3.42 11.48
N VAL A 204 -12.13 4.04 10.32
CA VAL A 204 -13.16 5.06 10.06
C VAL A 204 -14.42 4.33 9.58
N PRO A 205 -15.51 4.33 10.34
CA PRO A 205 -16.74 3.68 9.95
C PRO A 205 -17.39 4.37 8.75
N VAL A 206 -18.04 3.58 7.89
CA VAL A 206 -18.80 4.09 6.74
C VAL A 206 -20.28 4.29 7.04
N SER A 207 -20.73 3.91 8.24
CA SER A 207 -22.11 4.14 8.70
C SER A 207 -22.46 5.63 8.60
N GLY A 208 -23.61 5.95 8.02
CA GLY A 208 -24.04 7.33 7.76
C GLY A 208 -23.51 7.93 6.45
N TYR A 209 -22.69 7.19 5.70
CA TYR A 209 -22.26 7.59 4.35
C TYR A 209 -22.94 6.75 3.27
N SER A 210 -23.21 7.40 2.13
CA SER A 210 -23.84 6.80 0.95
C SER A 210 -23.09 7.21 -0.32
N ALA A 211 -23.55 6.71 -1.46
CA ALA A 211 -23.04 7.13 -2.77
C ALA A 211 -23.18 8.64 -3.02
N GLU A 212 -24.16 9.29 -2.39
CA GLU A 212 -24.49 10.70 -2.55
C GLU A 212 -23.53 11.61 -1.79
N ASN A 213 -23.18 11.23 -0.56
CA ASN A 213 -22.27 12.00 0.32
C ASN A 213 -20.84 11.42 0.41
N VAL A 214 -20.46 10.49 -0.46
CA VAL A 214 -19.12 9.88 -0.51
C VAL A 214 -17.97 10.90 -0.53
N ARG A 215 -18.20 12.10 -1.05
CA ARG A 215 -17.21 13.17 -1.06
C ARG A 215 -16.88 13.67 0.34
N ALA A 216 -17.86 13.67 1.26
CA ALA A 216 -17.64 14.04 2.66
C ALA A 216 -16.72 13.03 3.36
N LEU A 217 -16.96 11.73 3.19
CA LEU A 217 -16.06 10.68 3.69
C LEU A 217 -14.66 10.78 3.10
N THR A 218 -14.57 11.05 1.78
CA THR A 218 -13.28 11.24 1.09
C THR A 218 -12.51 12.42 1.67
N ALA A 219 -13.16 13.56 1.89
CA ALA A 219 -12.54 14.75 2.47
C ALA A 219 -12.11 14.52 3.92
N HIS A 220 -12.95 13.86 4.72
CA HIS A 220 -12.63 13.49 6.10
C HIS A 220 -11.35 12.64 6.19
N CYS A 221 -11.27 11.55 5.43
CA CYS A 221 -10.09 10.70 5.42
C CYS A 221 -8.85 11.42 4.87
N HIS A 222 -9.01 12.28 3.85
CA HIS A 222 -7.91 13.08 3.34
C HIS A 222 -7.35 14.01 4.42
N GLN A 223 -8.21 14.72 5.16
CA GLN A 223 -7.81 15.60 6.25
C GLN A 223 -7.09 14.83 7.37
N LEU A 224 -7.65 13.68 7.81
CA LEU A 224 -7.00 12.82 8.81
C LEU A 224 -5.60 12.40 8.38
N MET A 225 -5.45 11.92 7.15
CA MET A 225 -4.14 11.49 6.63
C MET A 225 -3.18 12.66 6.47
N GLN A 226 -3.66 13.83 6.01
CA GLN A 226 -2.85 15.04 5.87
C GLN A 226 -2.25 15.47 7.22
N MET A 227 -3.08 15.51 8.26
CA MET A 227 -2.65 15.87 9.62
C MET A 227 -1.64 14.86 10.16
N LYS A 228 -1.94 13.56 10.06
CA LYS A 228 -1.03 12.50 10.56
C LYS A 228 0.30 12.48 9.82
N ILE A 229 0.31 12.58 8.49
CA ILE A 229 1.57 12.61 7.73
C ILE A 229 2.43 13.81 8.15
N SER A 230 1.83 14.99 8.38
CA SER A 230 2.54 16.16 8.88
C SER A 230 3.15 15.93 10.28
N GLU A 231 2.40 15.27 11.17
CA GLU A 231 2.87 14.88 12.51
C GLU A 231 4.07 13.91 12.41
N LEU A 232 3.98 12.86 11.58
CA LEU A 232 5.06 11.90 11.39
C LEU A 232 6.32 12.54 10.79
N ASP A 233 6.16 13.48 9.88
CA ASP A 233 7.28 14.21 9.28
C ASP A 233 7.97 15.14 10.30
N HIS A 234 7.18 15.77 11.17
CA HIS A 234 7.70 16.59 12.26
C HIS A 234 8.45 15.75 13.31
N GLU A 235 7.92 14.59 13.69
CA GLU A 235 8.57 13.64 14.60
C GLU A 235 9.96 13.22 14.06
N LEU A 236 10.03 12.87 12.77
CA LEU A 236 11.30 12.51 12.13
C LEU A 236 12.30 13.68 12.08
N ALA A 237 11.81 14.91 11.96
CA ALA A 237 12.68 16.10 11.97
C ALA A 237 13.27 16.35 13.36
N GLN A 238 12.47 16.18 14.42
CA GLN A 238 12.94 16.31 15.81
C GLN A 238 13.95 15.23 16.19
N GLY A 239 13.66 13.96 15.89
CA GLY A 239 14.60 12.86 16.17
C GLY A 239 15.92 12.98 15.40
N ALA A 240 15.94 13.63 14.23
CA ALA A 240 17.18 13.88 13.49
C ALA A 240 18.06 14.95 14.14
N THR A 241 17.49 15.89 14.89
CA THR A 241 18.23 16.93 15.63
C THR A 241 18.85 16.42 16.94
N GLU A 242 18.25 15.44 17.59
CA GLU A 242 18.78 14.84 18.83
C GLU A 242 20.00 13.92 18.60
N TYR A 243 20.12 13.30 17.43
CA TYR A 243 21.23 12.39 17.09
C TYR A 243 22.31 13.04 16.20
N GLY A 244 22.22 14.32 15.92
CA GLY A 244 23.13 15.08 15.05
C GLY A 244 24.09 16.05 15.78
N GLN A 245 24.19 15.93 17.10
CA GLN A 245 25.20 16.64 17.93
C GLN A 245 26.35 15.74 18.34
#